data_556b76db74590f5dc46cb4363aa73f80
#
_entry.id   556b76db74590f5dc46cb4363aa73f80
#
_cell.length_a   1.000
_cell.length_b   1.000
_cell.length_c   1.000
_cell.angle_alpha   90.00
_cell.angle_beta   90.00
_cell.angle_gamma   90.00
#
_symmetry.space_group_name_H-M   'P 1'
#
loop_
_entity.id
_entity.type
_entity.pdbx_description
1 polymer ?
#
loop_
_entity_poly.entity_id
_entity_poly.type
_entity_poly.pdbx_seq_one_letter_code
_entity_poly.pdbx_strand_id
1 'polypeptide(L)'
;MYLKNSKIIVVKIGSSLLVDQNKKIRKQWLSSFAKDIKKLRDKNQKVVIVSSGAIALGCKKMNYNKKNIKLDKSQAIASIGQIELMNLFSQTFAKYKLNISQILLTLEDTEERRRSLNAKRTFDNLFELGFIPVVNENDTIATSEIKYGDNDRLASRVAQITNADTLILLSDVDGLYTKNPKIFKDAKLIKKIDDLKKDLNNIYIKGVNEYGSGGMHTKI
;
A
#
# COMPACT_ATOMS: atom_id res chain seq x y z
N MET A 1 18.30 -3.57 10.46
CA MET A 1 19.14 -2.38 10.77
C MET A 1 18.72 -1.13 9.98
N TYR A 2 18.15 -1.27 8.79
CA TYR A 2 17.74 -0.16 7.91
C TYR A 2 16.73 0.82 8.56
N LEU A 3 15.68 0.33 9.22
CA LEU A 3 14.65 1.18 9.85
C LEU A 3 15.17 2.14 10.93
N LYS A 4 16.27 1.81 11.62
CA LYS A 4 16.78 2.69 12.70
C LYS A 4 17.31 4.01 12.17
N ASN A 5 17.84 4.02 10.96
CA ASN A 5 18.50 5.19 10.36
C ASN A 5 17.59 5.93 9.36
N SER A 6 16.42 5.39 9.07
CA SER A 6 15.47 5.99 8.12
C SER A 6 14.81 7.21 8.76
N LYS A 7 14.83 8.33 8.05
CA LYS A 7 14.11 9.56 8.42
C LYS A 7 12.69 9.55 7.91
N ILE A 8 12.49 9.08 6.67
CA ILE A 8 11.20 8.97 6.01
C ILE A 8 10.98 7.52 5.58
N ILE A 9 9.84 6.97 5.98
CA ILE A 9 9.47 5.58 5.72
C ILE A 9 8.11 5.57 5.02
N VAL A 10 8.03 4.90 3.87
CA VAL A 10 6.76 4.60 3.20
C VAL A 10 6.37 3.17 3.51
N VAL A 11 5.14 2.95 3.97
CA VAL A 11 4.61 1.62 4.28
C VAL A 11 3.38 1.36 3.43
N LYS A 12 3.48 0.39 2.53
CA LYS A 12 2.34 -0.05 1.73
C LYS A 12 1.62 -1.22 2.37
N ILE A 13 0.29 -1.13 2.43
CA ILE A 13 -0.59 -2.14 3.00
C ILE A 13 -1.47 -2.74 1.90
N GLY A 14 -1.38 -4.04 1.69
CA GLY A 14 -2.27 -4.77 0.78
C GLY A 14 -3.70 -4.88 1.34
N SER A 15 -4.69 -4.95 0.46
CA SER A 15 -6.11 -5.06 0.84
C SER A 15 -6.42 -6.30 1.69
N SER A 16 -5.72 -7.41 1.45
CA SER A 16 -5.85 -8.67 2.21
C SER A 16 -5.45 -8.55 3.68
N LEU A 17 -4.62 -7.55 4.02
CA LEU A 17 -4.24 -7.28 5.41
C LEU A 17 -5.30 -6.46 6.16
N LEU A 18 -6.14 -5.71 5.45
CA LEU A 18 -7.22 -4.90 6.04
C LEU A 18 -8.54 -5.66 6.11
N VAL A 19 -8.83 -6.46 5.08
CA VAL A 19 -10.08 -7.20 4.95
C VAL A 19 -9.76 -8.66 4.66
N ASP A 20 -10.32 -9.57 5.45
CA ASP A 20 -10.14 -11.01 5.25
C ASP A 20 -11.01 -11.56 4.10
N GLN A 21 -10.87 -12.86 3.81
CA GLN A 21 -11.63 -13.55 2.76
C GLN A 21 -13.15 -13.53 3.02
N ASN A 22 -13.56 -13.42 4.29
CA ASN A 22 -14.96 -13.32 4.71
C ASN A 22 -15.47 -11.86 4.74
N LYS A 23 -14.75 -10.94 4.11
CA LYS A 23 -15.04 -9.49 4.11
C LYS A 23 -15.09 -8.87 5.52
N LYS A 24 -14.46 -9.48 6.52
CA LYS A 24 -14.34 -8.90 7.86
C LYS A 24 -13.09 -8.02 7.95
N ILE A 25 -13.26 -6.85 8.59
CA ILE A 25 -12.15 -5.92 8.83
C ILE A 25 -11.24 -6.51 9.91
N ARG A 26 -9.96 -6.58 9.66
CA ARG A 26 -8.93 -7.06 10.60
C ARG A 26 -8.55 -5.95 11.60
N LYS A 27 -9.50 -5.56 12.46
CA LYS A 27 -9.34 -4.45 13.41
C LYS A 27 -8.14 -4.63 14.35
N GLN A 28 -7.91 -5.85 14.83
CA GLN A 28 -6.79 -6.16 15.72
C GLN A 28 -5.44 -5.96 15.01
N TRP A 29 -5.34 -6.42 13.77
CA TRP A 29 -4.14 -6.21 12.95
C TRP A 29 -3.87 -4.73 12.73
N LEU A 30 -4.89 -3.94 12.35
CA LEU A 30 -4.74 -2.51 12.13
C LEU A 30 -4.36 -1.77 13.43
N SER A 31 -4.88 -2.20 14.58
CA SER A 31 -4.51 -1.66 15.88
C SER A 31 -3.04 -1.96 16.22
N SER A 32 -2.57 -3.19 15.97
CA SER A 32 -1.16 -3.55 16.13
C SER A 32 -0.26 -2.74 15.19
N PHE A 33 -0.67 -2.58 13.94
CA PHE A 33 0.04 -1.74 12.97
C PHE A 33 0.13 -0.28 13.44
N ALA A 34 -0.97 0.31 13.91
CA ALA A 34 -0.96 1.68 14.43
C ALA A 34 -0.01 1.83 15.65
N LYS A 35 0.08 0.82 16.51
CA LYS A 35 1.04 0.78 17.61
C LYS A 35 2.49 0.77 17.13
N ASP A 36 2.78 0.05 16.04
CA ASP A 36 4.13 0.04 15.47
C ASP A 36 4.47 1.36 14.78
N ILE A 37 3.51 1.96 14.07
CA ILE A 37 3.68 3.33 13.53
C ILE A 37 3.92 4.34 14.67
N LYS A 38 3.24 4.22 15.80
CA LYS A 38 3.49 5.08 16.97
C LYS A 38 4.96 4.98 17.43
N LYS A 39 5.53 3.77 17.51
CA LYS A 39 6.94 3.58 17.88
C LYS A 39 7.91 4.26 16.90
N LEU A 40 7.59 4.30 15.61
CA LEU A 40 8.39 5.01 14.61
C LEU A 40 8.26 6.53 14.81
N ARG A 41 7.06 7.03 15.00
CA ARG A 41 6.79 8.45 15.26
C ARG A 41 7.45 8.94 16.54
N ASP A 42 7.48 8.13 17.59
CA ASP A 42 8.16 8.45 18.86
C ASP A 42 9.68 8.60 18.72
N LYS A 43 10.25 8.07 17.63
CA LYS A 43 11.65 8.25 17.22
C LYS A 43 11.83 9.40 16.22
N ASN A 44 10.86 10.30 16.09
CA ASN A 44 10.84 11.38 15.12
C ASN A 44 10.96 10.96 13.65
N GLN A 45 10.63 9.70 13.33
CA GLN A 45 10.60 9.22 11.95
C GLN A 45 9.30 9.66 11.27
N LYS A 46 9.39 10.21 10.07
CA LYS A 46 8.24 10.56 9.23
C LYS A 46 7.72 9.29 8.56
N VAL A 47 6.41 9.08 8.57
CA VAL A 47 5.79 7.89 7.99
C VAL A 47 4.72 8.30 7.00
N VAL A 48 4.70 7.65 5.84
CA VAL A 48 3.60 7.68 4.86
C VAL A 48 3.03 6.28 4.75
N ILE A 49 1.73 6.18 4.73
CA ILE A 49 1.03 4.91 4.54
C ILE A 49 0.42 4.92 3.13
N VAL A 50 0.69 3.90 2.32
CA VAL A 50 0.00 3.69 1.05
C VAL A 50 -0.93 2.51 1.23
N SER A 51 -2.23 2.78 1.15
CA SER A 51 -3.27 1.78 1.45
C SER A 51 -4.00 1.35 0.18
N SER A 52 -4.52 0.16 0.22
CA SER A 52 -5.50 -0.36 -0.72
C SER A 52 -6.78 -0.71 0.04
N GLY A 53 -7.82 -1.07 -0.70
CA GLY A 53 -9.00 -1.70 -0.08
C GLY A 53 -10.27 -0.87 -0.13
N ALA A 54 -10.26 0.31 -0.76
CA ALA A 54 -11.47 1.13 -0.94
C ALA A 54 -12.58 0.33 -1.62
N ILE A 55 -12.31 -0.31 -2.77
CA ILE A 55 -13.30 -1.15 -3.47
C ILE A 55 -13.82 -2.29 -2.57
N ALA A 56 -12.93 -2.95 -1.82
CA ALA A 56 -13.34 -4.06 -0.94
C ALA A 56 -14.29 -3.59 0.18
N LEU A 57 -14.00 -2.43 0.78
CA LEU A 57 -14.84 -1.83 1.81
C LEU A 57 -16.15 -1.29 1.23
N GLY A 58 -16.13 -0.69 0.04
CA GLY A 58 -17.33 -0.26 -0.67
C GLY A 58 -18.25 -1.42 -1.01
N CYS A 59 -17.70 -2.49 -1.57
CA CYS A 59 -18.46 -3.74 -1.81
C CYS A 59 -19.09 -4.29 -0.53
N LYS A 60 -18.34 -4.24 0.58
CA LYS A 60 -18.87 -4.66 1.89
C LYS A 60 -20.01 -3.77 2.34
N LYS A 61 -19.85 -2.43 2.28
CA LYS A 61 -20.86 -1.44 2.68
C LYS A 61 -22.15 -1.62 1.91
N MET A 62 -22.03 -1.89 0.59
CA MET A 62 -23.16 -2.06 -0.32
C MET A 62 -23.69 -3.50 -0.36
N ASN A 63 -23.11 -4.42 0.40
CA ASN A 63 -23.38 -5.86 0.30
C ASN A 63 -23.26 -6.39 -1.15
N TYR A 64 -22.31 -5.85 -1.92
CA TYR A 64 -22.13 -6.11 -3.33
C TYR A 64 -21.06 -7.18 -3.58
N ASN A 65 -21.29 -8.05 -4.60
CA ASN A 65 -20.29 -9.05 -4.96
C ASN A 65 -19.28 -8.48 -5.96
N LYS A 66 -17.98 -8.62 -5.65
CA LYS A 66 -16.88 -8.05 -6.45
C LYS A 66 -16.68 -8.72 -7.82
N LYS A 67 -17.32 -9.86 -8.10
CA LYS A 67 -17.13 -10.57 -9.39
C LYS A 67 -17.73 -9.76 -10.54
N ASN A 68 -16.94 -9.51 -11.58
CA ASN A 68 -17.34 -8.87 -12.85
C ASN A 68 -17.94 -7.45 -12.73
N ILE A 69 -17.35 -6.61 -11.88
CA ILE A 69 -17.75 -5.21 -11.78
C ILE A 69 -17.10 -4.44 -12.95
N LYS A 70 -17.89 -3.70 -13.73
CA LYS A 70 -17.41 -2.78 -14.76
C LYS A 70 -16.63 -1.63 -14.12
N LEU A 71 -15.75 -0.99 -14.87
CA LEU A 71 -14.85 0.06 -14.37
C LEU A 71 -15.62 1.20 -13.69
N ASP A 72 -16.60 1.78 -14.37
CA ASP A 72 -17.44 2.87 -13.88
C ASP A 72 -18.10 2.56 -12.53
N LYS A 73 -18.62 1.36 -12.41
CA LYS A 73 -19.25 0.88 -11.17
C LYS A 73 -18.20 0.62 -10.08
N SER A 74 -17.02 0.14 -10.46
CA SER A 74 -15.89 -0.05 -9.53
C SER A 74 -15.44 1.28 -8.96
N GLN A 75 -15.33 2.32 -9.77
CA GLN A 75 -14.99 3.68 -9.36
C GLN A 75 -16.01 4.26 -8.37
N ALA A 76 -17.31 4.10 -8.66
CA ALA A 76 -18.38 4.52 -7.75
C ALA A 76 -18.32 3.77 -6.41
N ILE A 77 -18.08 2.45 -6.44
CA ILE A 77 -17.93 1.64 -5.23
C ILE A 77 -16.66 2.05 -4.44
N ALA A 78 -15.57 2.35 -5.13
CA ALA A 78 -14.33 2.83 -4.52
C ALA A 78 -14.56 4.14 -3.77
N SER A 79 -15.32 5.09 -4.33
CA SER A 79 -15.62 6.36 -3.67
C SER A 79 -16.36 6.17 -2.33
N ILE A 80 -17.33 5.24 -2.28
CA ILE A 80 -18.04 4.88 -1.06
C ILE A 80 -17.08 4.23 -0.05
N GLY A 81 -16.25 3.30 -0.53
CA GLY A 81 -15.33 2.57 0.32
C GLY A 81 -14.17 3.40 0.83
N GLN A 82 -13.79 4.46 0.11
CA GLN A 82 -12.73 5.37 0.52
C GLN A 82 -13.08 6.11 1.82
N ILE A 83 -14.35 6.49 2.01
CA ILE A 83 -14.85 7.09 3.25
C ILE A 83 -14.71 6.08 4.39
N GLU A 84 -15.13 4.83 4.18
CA GLU A 84 -15.02 3.77 5.20
C GLU A 84 -13.55 3.48 5.56
N LEU A 85 -12.67 3.48 4.56
CA LEU A 85 -11.24 3.28 4.74
C LEU A 85 -10.64 4.37 5.63
N MET A 86 -10.90 5.63 5.33
CA MET A 86 -10.38 6.77 6.09
C MET A 86 -10.94 6.82 7.51
N ASN A 87 -12.24 6.53 7.69
CA ASN A 87 -12.84 6.43 9.01
C ASN A 87 -12.18 5.32 9.85
N LEU A 88 -11.91 4.16 9.25
CA LEU A 88 -11.24 3.05 9.92
C LEU A 88 -9.84 3.43 10.39
N PHE A 89 -9.03 4.06 9.52
CA PHE A 89 -7.71 4.55 9.88
C PHE A 89 -7.79 5.62 10.96
N SER A 90 -8.62 6.64 10.78
CA SER A 90 -8.78 7.75 11.72
C SER A 90 -9.13 7.28 13.13
N GLN A 91 -10.17 6.46 13.26
CA GLN A 91 -10.61 5.92 14.54
C GLN A 91 -9.56 5.02 15.21
N THR A 92 -8.80 4.26 14.41
CA THR A 92 -7.79 3.35 14.95
C THR A 92 -6.56 4.13 15.41
N PHE A 93 -6.08 5.06 14.60
CA PHE A 93 -4.86 5.82 14.87
C PHE A 93 -5.08 6.85 16.01
N ALA A 94 -6.26 7.43 16.12
CA ALA A 94 -6.62 8.34 17.22
C ALA A 94 -6.43 7.71 18.61
N LYS A 95 -6.65 6.39 18.75
CA LYS A 95 -6.39 5.65 20.01
C LYS A 95 -4.94 5.71 20.47
N TYR A 96 -4.01 5.95 19.54
CA TYR A 96 -2.58 6.08 19.77
C TYR A 96 -2.09 7.52 19.69
N LYS A 97 -3.02 8.49 19.71
CA LYS A 97 -2.71 9.93 19.56
C LYS A 97 -1.96 10.24 18.28
N LEU A 98 -2.29 9.56 17.18
CA LEU A 98 -1.75 9.75 15.85
C LEU A 98 -2.80 10.40 14.96
N ASN A 99 -2.45 11.53 14.36
CA ASN A 99 -3.30 12.23 13.40
C ASN A 99 -2.95 11.76 11.99
N ILE A 100 -3.97 11.49 11.18
CA ILE A 100 -3.81 11.10 9.78
C ILE A 100 -4.40 12.16 8.85
N SER A 101 -3.91 12.17 7.62
CA SER A 101 -4.48 12.96 6.52
C SER A 101 -4.67 12.07 5.31
N GLN A 102 -5.58 12.43 4.41
CA GLN A 102 -5.80 11.72 3.16
C GLN A 102 -5.09 12.41 2.01
N ILE A 103 -4.44 11.62 1.16
CA ILE A 103 -3.95 12.04 -0.15
C ILE A 103 -4.44 11.03 -1.19
N LEU A 104 -5.07 11.53 -2.26
CA LEU A 104 -5.48 10.72 -3.41
C LEU A 104 -4.64 11.14 -4.61
N LEU A 105 -3.97 10.17 -5.24
CA LEU A 105 -3.11 10.37 -6.41
C LEU A 105 -3.45 9.32 -7.46
N THR A 106 -3.35 9.71 -8.72
CA THR A 106 -3.21 8.75 -9.82
C THR A 106 -1.74 8.50 -10.11
N LEU A 107 -1.40 7.44 -10.84
CA LEU A 107 -0.03 7.23 -11.30
C LEU A 107 0.44 8.39 -12.19
N GLU A 108 -0.44 8.91 -13.05
CA GLU A 108 -0.17 10.08 -13.89
C GLU A 108 0.22 11.32 -13.08
N ASP A 109 -0.45 11.56 -11.92
CA ASP A 109 -0.11 12.68 -11.02
C ASP A 109 1.32 12.55 -10.47
N THR A 110 1.83 11.32 -10.35
CA THR A 110 3.19 11.07 -9.87
C THR A 110 4.24 11.19 -10.96
N GLU A 111 3.86 11.11 -12.24
CA GLU A 111 4.75 11.16 -13.40
C GLU A 111 4.83 12.57 -13.98
N GLU A 112 3.75 13.35 -13.92
CA GLU A 112 3.73 14.73 -14.36
C GLU A 112 4.48 15.62 -13.34
N ARG A 113 5.54 16.29 -13.81
CA ARG A 113 6.49 17.02 -12.97
C ARG A 113 5.82 18.06 -12.06
N ARG A 114 4.88 18.84 -12.58
CA ARG A 114 4.23 19.91 -11.81
C ARG A 114 3.35 19.35 -10.70
N ARG A 115 2.57 18.30 -11.00
CA ARG A 115 1.70 17.63 -10.04
C ARG A 115 2.52 16.90 -8.98
N SER A 116 3.58 16.21 -9.37
CA SER A 116 4.51 15.54 -8.48
C SER A 116 5.18 16.51 -7.49
N LEU A 117 5.62 17.69 -7.96
CA LEU A 117 6.17 18.74 -7.08
C LEU A 117 5.12 19.31 -6.12
N ASN A 118 3.88 19.50 -6.56
CA ASN A 118 2.81 19.93 -5.68
C ASN A 118 2.50 18.87 -4.62
N ALA A 119 2.43 17.60 -5.00
CA ALA A 119 2.28 16.49 -4.05
C ALA A 119 3.42 16.48 -3.03
N LYS A 120 4.68 16.64 -3.48
CA LYS A 120 5.83 16.74 -2.57
C LYS A 120 5.65 17.83 -1.51
N ARG A 121 5.29 19.04 -1.92
CA ARG A 121 5.06 20.17 -0.99
C ARG A 121 3.93 19.86 -0.01
N THR A 122 2.88 19.17 -0.44
CA THR A 122 1.79 18.73 0.43
C THR A 122 2.29 17.72 1.47
N PHE A 123 3.11 16.75 1.08
CA PHE A 123 3.74 15.81 2.02
C PHE A 123 4.61 16.55 3.05
N ASP A 124 5.47 17.47 2.58
CA ASP A 124 6.37 18.23 3.45
C ASP A 124 5.58 19.02 4.50
N ASN A 125 4.52 19.74 4.09
CA ASN A 125 3.65 20.47 5.01
C ASN A 125 2.92 19.56 6.00
N LEU A 126 2.42 18.39 5.55
CA LEU A 126 1.76 17.43 6.46
C LEU A 126 2.74 16.88 7.50
N PHE A 127 3.99 16.66 7.12
CA PHE A 127 5.02 16.26 8.07
C PHE A 127 5.32 17.34 9.11
N GLU A 128 5.35 18.61 8.71
CA GLU A 128 5.55 19.76 9.62
C GLU A 128 4.36 19.90 10.57
N LEU A 129 3.13 19.70 10.10
CA LEU A 129 1.91 19.69 10.91
C LEU A 129 1.80 18.45 11.81
N GLY A 130 2.73 17.48 11.72
CA GLY A 130 2.74 16.28 12.54
C GLY A 130 1.77 15.18 12.10
N PHE A 131 1.15 15.30 10.93
CA PHE A 131 0.22 14.32 10.39
C PHE A 131 0.93 13.16 9.70
N ILE A 132 0.25 12.02 9.64
CA ILE A 132 0.65 10.85 8.86
C ILE A 132 -0.19 10.82 7.58
N PRO A 133 0.41 11.04 6.40
CA PRO A 133 -0.31 10.91 5.13
C PRO A 133 -0.72 9.45 4.89
N VAL A 134 -2.01 9.23 4.63
CA VAL A 134 -2.57 7.98 4.12
C VAL A 134 -2.91 8.19 2.65
N VAL A 135 -2.14 7.59 1.78
CA VAL A 135 -2.25 7.70 0.33
C VAL A 135 -3.05 6.53 -0.20
N ASN A 136 -3.94 6.79 -1.13
CA ASN A 136 -4.57 5.77 -1.97
C ASN A 136 -4.64 6.27 -3.41
N GLU A 137 -4.87 5.35 -4.33
CA GLU A 137 -5.19 5.73 -5.71
C GLU A 137 -6.50 6.52 -5.75
N ASN A 138 -6.55 7.53 -6.63
CA ASN A 138 -7.79 8.24 -6.93
C ASN A 138 -8.61 7.44 -7.94
N ASP A 139 -9.19 6.36 -7.45
CA ASP A 139 -10.00 5.43 -8.25
C ASP A 139 -11.11 6.13 -9.06
N THR A 140 -11.58 7.31 -8.62
CA THR A 140 -12.73 8.00 -9.25
C THR A 140 -12.39 8.63 -10.59
N ILE A 141 -11.13 8.95 -10.83
CA ILE A 141 -10.65 9.61 -12.05
C ILE A 141 -9.55 8.81 -12.78
N ALA A 142 -9.12 7.70 -12.21
CA ALA A 142 -8.15 6.83 -12.86
C ALA A 142 -8.76 6.23 -14.14
N THR A 143 -8.14 6.54 -15.29
CA THR A 143 -8.60 6.12 -16.62
C THR A 143 -7.99 4.81 -17.07
N SER A 144 -6.84 4.46 -16.56
CA SER A 144 -6.26 3.14 -16.80
C SER A 144 -7.09 2.08 -16.10
N GLU A 145 -7.31 0.96 -16.79
CA GLU A 145 -7.94 -0.20 -16.16
C GLU A 145 -7.28 -0.44 -14.81
N ILE A 146 -8.09 -0.39 -13.73
CA ILE A 146 -7.62 -0.63 -12.37
C ILE A 146 -7.07 -2.05 -12.32
N LYS A 147 -5.79 -2.19 -12.66
CA LYS A 147 -5.08 -3.47 -12.60
C LYS A 147 -4.61 -3.69 -11.17
N TYR A 148 -4.86 -4.87 -10.70
CA TYR A 148 -4.37 -5.30 -9.39
C TYR A 148 -2.84 -5.10 -9.29
N GLY A 149 -2.41 -4.41 -8.25
CA GLY A 149 -0.98 -4.14 -8.01
C GLY A 149 -0.55 -2.68 -8.16
N ASP A 150 -1.42 -1.80 -8.63
CA ASP A 150 -1.09 -0.40 -8.89
C ASP A 150 -0.62 0.33 -7.63
N ASN A 151 -1.12 -0.04 -6.46
CA ASN A 151 -0.65 0.56 -5.21
C ASN A 151 0.78 0.16 -4.79
N ASP A 152 1.36 -0.89 -5.36
CA ASP A 152 2.80 -1.18 -5.18
C ASP A 152 3.62 -0.17 -6.01
N ARG A 153 3.20 0.11 -7.25
CA ARG A 153 3.79 1.17 -8.09
C ARG A 153 3.58 2.55 -7.48
N LEU A 154 2.36 2.84 -7.04
CA LEU A 154 2.05 4.10 -6.37
C LEU A 154 2.94 4.29 -5.13
N ALA A 155 3.16 3.24 -4.33
CA ALA A 155 4.04 3.29 -3.16
C ALA A 155 5.49 3.59 -3.53
N SER A 156 6.00 3.01 -4.63
CA SER A 156 7.33 3.30 -5.15
C SER A 156 7.44 4.76 -5.61
N ARG A 157 6.42 5.28 -6.30
CA ARG A 157 6.37 6.70 -6.72
C ARG A 157 6.29 7.64 -5.53
N VAL A 158 5.45 7.32 -4.54
CA VAL A 158 5.37 8.09 -3.29
C VAL A 158 6.70 8.09 -2.54
N ALA A 159 7.42 6.96 -2.51
CA ALA A 159 8.76 6.91 -1.93
C ALA A 159 9.75 7.82 -2.66
N GLN A 160 9.69 7.87 -3.99
CA GLN A 160 10.51 8.80 -4.80
C GLN A 160 10.13 10.27 -4.52
N ILE A 161 8.84 10.62 -4.55
CA ILE A 161 8.35 11.99 -4.33
C ILE A 161 8.75 12.50 -2.95
N THR A 162 8.66 11.66 -1.93
CA THR A 162 8.98 12.04 -0.54
C THR A 162 10.45 11.90 -0.20
N ASN A 163 11.30 11.41 -1.11
CA ASN A 163 12.70 11.03 -0.86
C ASN A 163 12.81 10.09 0.34
N ALA A 164 11.96 9.07 0.39
CA ALA A 164 11.95 8.12 1.49
C ALA A 164 13.20 7.25 1.52
N ASP A 165 13.74 7.02 2.71
CA ASP A 165 14.92 6.17 2.92
C ASP A 165 14.56 4.68 2.83
N THR A 166 13.29 4.34 3.14
CA THR A 166 12.82 2.95 3.18
C THR A 166 11.39 2.85 2.67
N LEU A 167 11.16 1.89 1.79
CA LEU A 167 9.85 1.43 1.37
C LEU A 167 9.61 0.03 1.93
N ILE A 168 8.50 -0.15 2.65
CA ILE A 168 8.05 -1.43 3.20
C ILE A 168 6.79 -1.84 2.47
N LEU A 169 6.80 -3.01 1.84
CA LEU A 169 5.64 -3.60 1.17
C LEU A 169 5.08 -4.73 2.05
N LEU A 170 4.07 -4.43 2.86
CA LEU A 170 3.40 -5.44 3.68
C LEU A 170 2.47 -6.29 2.82
N SER A 171 2.58 -7.60 2.97
CA SER A 171 1.86 -8.61 2.21
C SER A 171 1.41 -9.76 3.11
N ASP A 172 0.68 -10.71 2.54
CA ASP A 172 0.26 -11.96 3.19
C ASP A 172 1.31 -13.09 3.10
N VAL A 173 2.55 -12.71 2.73
CA VAL A 173 3.73 -13.58 2.71
C VAL A 173 4.90 -12.88 3.39
N ASP A 174 5.83 -13.65 3.95
CA ASP A 174 6.94 -13.13 4.75
C ASP A 174 8.01 -12.36 3.95
N GLY A 175 7.97 -12.45 2.64
CA GLY A 175 8.92 -11.77 1.75
C GLY A 175 8.97 -12.38 0.35
N LEU A 176 10.07 -12.14 -0.34
CA LEU A 176 10.33 -12.70 -1.65
C LEU A 176 10.81 -14.14 -1.52
N TYR A 177 10.22 -15.04 -2.29
CA TYR A 177 10.59 -16.45 -2.35
C TYR A 177 11.09 -16.86 -3.73
N THR A 178 11.89 -17.90 -3.79
CA THR A 178 12.37 -18.48 -5.06
C THR A 178 11.23 -19.07 -5.91
N LYS A 179 10.11 -19.43 -5.27
CA LYS A 179 8.87 -19.97 -5.86
C LYS A 179 7.69 -19.59 -4.98
N ASN A 180 6.46 -19.81 -5.44
CA ASN A 180 5.27 -19.57 -4.61
C ASN A 180 5.23 -20.53 -3.40
N PRO A 181 5.40 -20.04 -2.15
CA PRO A 181 5.44 -20.90 -0.96
C PRO A 181 4.11 -21.57 -0.62
N LYS A 182 2.99 -21.10 -1.17
CA LYS A 182 1.66 -21.71 -0.99
C LYS A 182 1.50 -22.97 -1.85
N ILE A 183 2.31 -23.10 -2.91
CA ILE A 183 2.24 -24.21 -3.87
C ILE A 183 3.43 -25.14 -3.71
N PHE A 184 4.63 -24.60 -3.53
CA PHE A 184 5.88 -25.34 -3.52
C PHE A 184 6.46 -25.41 -2.12
N LYS A 185 6.55 -26.63 -1.54
CA LYS A 185 7.13 -26.86 -0.22
C LYS A 185 8.63 -26.56 -0.14
N ASP A 186 9.34 -26.62 -1.28
CA ASP A 186 10.77 -26.33 -1.42
C ASP A 186 11.07 -24.84 -1.71
N ALA A 187 10.06 -23.96 -1.64
CA ALA A 187 10.24 -22.52 -1.79
C ALA A 187 11.10 -21.95 -0.66
N LYS A 188 12.17 -21.23 -1.03
CA LYS A 188 13.11 -20.63 -0.07
C LYS A 188 12.92 -19.13 -0.03
N LEU A 189 12.89 -18.56 1.19
CA LEU A 189 12.84 -17.12 1.40
C LEU A 189 14.18 -16.48 0.98
N ILE A 190 14.10 -15.46 0.16
CA ILE A 190 15.23 -14.65 -0.28
C ILE A 190 15.37 -13.49 0.72
N LYS A 191 16.37 -13.57 1.57
CA LYS A 191 16.58 -12.61 2.67
C LYS A 191 17.13 -11.27 2.19
N LYS A 192 17.87 -11.25 1.08
CA LYS A 192 18.55 -10.07 0.55
C LYS A 192 18.75 -10.21 -0.95
N ILE A 193 18.59 -9.11 -1.66
CA ILE A 193 18.96 -8.95 -3.05
C ILE A 193 20.00 -7.83 -3.08
N ASP A 194 21.18 -8.12 -3.58
CA ASP A 194 22.25 -7.14 -3.71
C ASP A 194 22.36 -6.58 -5.12
N ASP A 195 22.09 -7.41 -6.13
CA ASP A 195 22.06 -7.03 -7.55
C ASP A 195 20.70 -7.38 -8.16
N LEU A 196 19.86 -6.36 -8.33
CA LEU A 196 18.51 -6.53 -8.89
C LEU A 196 18.53 -7.24 -10.26
N LYS A 197 19.48 -6.89 -11.16
CA LYS A 197 19.50 -7.44 -12.52
C LYS A 197 19.87 -8.93 -12.54
N LYS A 198 20.86 -9.32 -11.74
CA LYS A 198 21.33 -10.71 -11.69
C LYS A 198 20.40 -11.60 -10.88
N ASP A 199 19.96 -11.11 -9.73
CA ASP A 199 19.18 -11.90 -8.80
C ASP A 199 17.74 -12.10 -9.30
N LEU A 200 17.14 -11.08 -9.97
CA LEU A 200 15.81 -11.19 -10.55
C LEU A 200 15.76 -12.14 -11.75
N ASN A 201 16.78 -12.17 -12.62
CA ASN A 201 16.82 -13.12 -13.74
C ASN A 201 16.76 -14.57 -13.26
N ASN A 202 17.36 -14.87 -12.11
CA ASN A 202 17.33 -16.21 -11.52
C ASN A 202 15.96 -16.55 -10.90
N ILE A 203 15.19 -15.56 -10.46
CA ILE A 203 13.86 -15.73 -9.88
C ILE A 203 12.81 -15.84 -10.99
N TYR A 204 12.94 -15.06 -12.05
CA TYR A 204 11.99 -14.96 -13.16
C TYR A 204 11.88 -16.25 -13.99
N ILE A 205 12.98 -16.99 -14.12
CA ILE A 205 13.05 -18.21 -14.95
C ILE A 205 12.30 -19.40 -14.31
N LYS A 206 11.96 -19.33 -13.02
CA LYS A 206 11.47 -20.51 -12.28
C LYS A 206 10.04 -20.46 -11.76
N GLY A 207 9.18 -19.51 -12.12
CA GLY A 207 7.83 -19.64 -11.58
C GLY A 207 6.84 -18.50 -11.65
N VAL A 208 6.93 -17.64 -12.63
CA VAL A 208 5.91 -16.62 -12.86
C VAL A 208 5.00 -17.07 -13.99
N ASN A 209 4.13 -18.00 -13.71
CA ASN A 209 2.96 -18.26 -14.53
C ASN A 209 1.72 -18.38 -13.67
N GLU A 210 0.77 -17.51 -13.97
CA GLU A 210 -0.67 -17.68 -14.08
C GLU A 210 -1.61 -17.39 -12.93
N TYR A 211 -1.33 -17.28 -11.68
CA TYR A 211 -2.44 -16.98 -10.74
C TYR A 211 -2.08 -15.98 -9.63
N GLY A 212 -2.35 -14.70 -9.88
CA GLY A 212 -2.32 -13.72 -8.80
C GLY A 212 -2.47 -12.29 -9.28
N SER A 213 -3.67 -11.76 -9.13
CA SER A 213 -3.91 -10.33 -9.14
C SER A 213 -3.01 -9.65 -8.10
N GLY A 214 -2.04 -8.84 -8.50
CA GLY A 214 -1.11 -8.16 -7.60
C GLY A 214 -0.05 -9.08 -6.99
N GLY A 215 0.48 -10.02 -7.76
CA GLY A 215 1.50 -10.94 -7.32
C GLY A 215 2.85 -10.29 -7.03
N MET A 216 3.86 -11.12 -6.72
CA MET A 216 5.24 -10.69 -6.44
C MET A 216 5.84 -9.84 -7.56
N HIS A 217 5.37 -9.96 -8.79
CA HIS A 217 5.72 -9.15 -9.95
C HIS A 217 5.55 -7.65 -9.76
N THR A 218 4.51 -7.23 -9.05
CA THR A 218 4.25 -5.79 -8.83
C THR A 218 5.08 -5.22 -7.71
N LYS A 219 5.78 -6.07 -6.95
CA LYS A 219 6.59 -5.70 -5.78
C LYS A 219 8.10 -5.64 -6.11
N ILE A 220 8.46 -6.14 -7.27
CA ILE A 220 9.81 -6.14 -7.83
C ILE A 220 9.90 -5.11 -8.96
#